data_1a0d95af86c4873cd0cc66dfc992b449
#
_entry.id   1a0d95af86c4873cd0cc66dfc992b449
#
_cell.length_a   1.000
_cell.length_b   1.000
_cell.length_c   1.000
_cell.angle_alpha   90.00
_cell.angle_beta   90.00
_cell.angle_gamma   90.00
#
_symmetry.space_group_name_H-M   'P 1'
#
loop_
_entity.id
_entity.type
_entity.pdbx_description
1 polymer ?
#
loop_
_entity_poly.entity_id
_entity_poly.type
_entity_poly.pdbx_seq_one_letter_code
_entity_poly.pdbx_strand_id
1 'polypeptide(L)'
;MQENYKILVVDDDMRLRALLERYLTEQGFQVRSVANAEQMDRLLTRESFHLMVLDLMLPGEDGLSICRRLRSQSNPMPIIMVTAKGEEVDRIVGLEIGADDYIPKPFNPRELLARIRAVLRRQANELPGAPSQEEAVIAFGKFKLNLGTREMFREDEPMPLTSGEFAVLKALVSHPREPLSRDKLMNLARGREYSAMERSIDVQISRLRRMVEEDPAHPHYIQTVWGLGYVFVPDGSKA
;
A
#
# COMPACT_ATOMS: atom_id res chain seq x y z
N MET A 1 7.70 -22.68 -7.29
CA MET A 1 8.44 -21.79 -8.21
C MET A 1 8.92 -20.59 -7.39
N GLN A 2 10.23 -20.29 -7.37
CA GLN A 2 10.70 -19.06 -6.73
C GLN A 2 10.25 -17.91 -7.62
N GLU A 3 9.31 -17.11 -7.13
CA GLU A 3 8.90 -15.89 -7.81
C GLU A 3 10.09 -14.92 -7.78
N ASN A 4 10.57 -14.54 -8.96
CA ASN A 4 11.79 -13.76 -9.12
C ASN A 4 11.45 -12.26 -8.98
N TYR A 5 11.04 -11.83 -7.77
CA TYR A 5 10.68 -10.46 -7.50
C TYR A 5 11.89 -9.52 -7.59
N LYS A 6 11.70 -8.41 -8.29
CA LYS A 6 12.71 -7.37 -8.46
C LYS A 6 12.39 -6.18 -7.53
N ILE A 7 13.34 -5.86 -6.65
CA ILE A 7 13.23 -4.81 -5.63
C ILE A 7 14.16 -3.65 -6.00
N LEU A 8 13.65 -2.43 -5.95
CA LEU A 8 14.42 -1.21 -6.08
C LEU A 8 14.66 -0.59 -4.69
N VAL A 9 15.91 -0.34 -4.34
CA VAL A 9 16.31 0.36 -3.10
C VAL A 9 16.82 1.74 -3.47
N VAL A 10 16.21 2.77 -2.93
CA VAL A 10 16.61 4.18 -3.13
C VAL A 10 16.96 4.78 -1.76
N ASP A 11 18.23 4.99 -1.51
CA ASP A 11 18.77 5.48 -0.25
C ASP A 11 20.14 6.11 -0.52
N ASP A 12 20.50 7.23 0.09
CA ASP A 12 21.77 7.90 -0.15
C ASP A 12 22.93 7.25 0.61
N ASP A 13 22.64 6.51 1.69
CA ASP A 13 23.65 5.77 2.45
C ASP A 13 24.16 4.53 1.68
N MET A 14 25.37 4.64 1.15
CA MET A 14 26.04 3.57 0.38
C MET A 14 26.18 2.27 1.20
N ARG A 15 26.42 2.37 2.53
CA ARG A 15 26.62 1.19 3.39
C ARG A 15 25.30 0.45 3.57
N LEU A 16 24.21 1.19 3.78
CA LEU A 16 22.89 0.60 3.91
C LEU A 16 22.44 -0.03 2.59
N ARG A 17 22.64 0.64 1.44
CA ARG A 17 22.36 0.04 0.14
C ARG A 17 23.10 -1.27 -0.08
N ALA A 18 24.42 -1.30 0.18
CA ALA A 18 25.22 -2.50 0.00
C ALA A 18 24.77 -3.64 0.94
N LEU A 19 24.40 -3.31 2.18
CA LEU A 19 23.85 -4.26 3.14
C LEU A 19 22.53 -4.86 2.65
N LEU A 20 21.60 -4.00 2.22
CA LEU A 20 20.26 -4.44 1.76
C LEU A 20 20.36 -5.22 0.46
N GLU A 21 21.17 -4.78 -0.49
CA GLU A 21 21.37 -5.49 -1.76
C GLU A 21 21.88 -6.90 -1.52
N ARG A 22 22.95 -7.07 -0.70
CA ARG A 22 23.46 -8.38 -0.35
C ARG A 22 22.42 -9.22 0.38
N TYR A 23 21.84 -8.69 1.45
CA TYR A 23 20.90 -9.43 2.29
C TYR A 23 19.66 -9.89 1.54
N LEU A 24 19.03 -9.00 0.77
CA LEU A 24 17.83 -9.34 0.01
C LEU A 24 18.13 -10.28 -1.16
N THR A 25 19.31 -10.18 -1.77
CA THR A 25 19.75 -11.14 -2.81
C THR A 25 19.94 -12.54 -2.22
N GLU A 26 20.53 -12.66 -1.03
CA GLU A 26 20.62 -13.92 -0.29
C GLU A 26 19.24 -14.53 0.05
N GLN A 27 18.21 -13.68 0.12
CA GLN A 27 16.81 -14.09 0.35
C GLN A 27 16.03 -14.42 -0.94
N GLY A 28 16.70 -14.38 -2.10
CA GLY A 28 16.14 -14.79 -3.40
C GLY A 28 15.51 -13.67 -4.23
N PHE A 29 15.69 -12.41 -3.86
CA PHE A 29 15.23 -11.26 -4.65
C PHE A 29 16.28 -10.81 -5.67
N GLN A 30 15.82 -10.27 -6.79
CA GLN A 30 16.68 -9.43 -7.64
C GLN A 30 16.66 -8.01 -7.09
N VAL A 31 17.82 -7.44 -6.78
CA VAL A 31 17.89 -6.11 -6.17
C VAL A 31 18.68 -5.16 -7.07
N ARG A 32 18.15 -3.95 -7.21
CA ARG A 32 18.87 -2.80 -7.73
C ARG A 32 18.88 -1.72 -6.67
N SER A 33 20.00 -1.04 -6.51
CA SER A 33 20.13 0.06 -5.55
C SER A 33 20.66 1.32 -6.22
N VAL A 34 20.11 2.47 -5.83
CA VAL A 34 20.49 3.79 -6.34
C VAL A 34 20.51 4.83 -5.22
N ALA A 35 21.25 5.93 -5.42
CA ALA A 35 21.51 6.92 -4.39
C ALA A 35 20.54 8.12 -4.38
N ASN A 36 19.77 8.34 -5.43
CA ASN A 36 18.94 9.53 -5.59
C ASN A 36 17.82 9.33 -6.62
N ALA A 37 16.93 10.31 -6.71
CA ALA A 37 15.77 10.30 -7.61
C ALA A 37 16.17 10.23 -9.10
N GLU A 38 17.22 10.92 -9.53
CA GLU A 38 17.65 10.94 -10.93
C GLU A 38 18.08 9.54 -11.41
N GLN A 39 18.85 8.82 -10.59
CA GLN A 39 19.26 7.45 -10.89
C GLN A 39 18.07 6.51 -10.86
N MET A 40 17.14 6.70 -9.92
CA MET A 40 15.90 5.96 -9.84
C MET A 40 15.07 6.12 -11.12
N ASP A 41 14.84 7.34 -11.58
CA ASP A 41 14.05 7.61 -12.77
C ASP A 41 14.67 6.97 -14.03
N ARG A 42 15.99 7.02 -14.16
CA ARG A 42 16.71 6.33 -15.24
C ARG A 42 16.51 4.82 -15.22
N LEU A 43 16.42 4.20 -14.05
CA LEU A 43 16.13 2.77 -13.93
C LEU A 43 14.67 2.46 -14.25
N LEU A 44 13.73 3.25 -13.74
CA LEU A 44 12.29 3.05 -13.98
C LEU A 44 11.89 3.17 -15.45
N THR A 45 12.67 3.91 -16.26
CA THR A 45 12.45 3.96 -17.72
C THR A 45 12.93 2.71 -18.45
N ARG A 46 13.78 1.87 -17.85
CA ARG A 46 14.41 0.71 -18.48
C ARG A 46 13.95 -0.63 -17.92
N GLU A 47 13.54 -0.64 -16.66
CA GLU A 47 13.24 -1.84 -15.91
C GLU A 47 11.96 -1.65 -15.08
N SER A 48 11.16 -2.70 -14.98
CA SER A 48 10.02 -2.74 -14.06
C SER A 48 10.43 -3.36 -12.73
N PHE A 49 9.85 -2.87 -11.64
CA PHE A 49 10.09 -3.34 -10.29
C PHE A 49 8.77 -3.74 -9.64
N HIS A 50 8.83 -4.73 -8.75
CA HIS A 50 7.67 -5.25 -8.02
C HIS A 50 7.45 -4.51 -6.69
N LEU A 51 8.49 -3.85 -6.17
CA LEU A 51 8.44 -3.06 -4.95
C LEU A 51 9.63 -2.10 -4.89
N MET A 52 9.39 -0.92 -4.31
CA MET A 52 10.44 0.06 -3.99
C MET A 52 10.59 0.19 -2.47
N VAL A 53 11.83 0.20 -2.01
CA VAL A 53 12.23 0.67 -0.67
C VAL A 53 12.82 2.06 -0.85
N LEU A 54 12.21 3.07 -0.26
CA LEU A 54 12.49 4.48 -0.54
C LEU A 54 12.82 5.24 0.74
N ASP A 55 14.03 5.79 0.83
CA ASP A 55 14.38 6.70 1.91
C ASP A 55 13.63 8.03 1.78
N LEU A 56 13.17 8.55 2.91
CA LEU A 56 12.58 9.88 3.00
C LEU A 56 13.62 10.99 2.78
N MET A 57 14.80 10.83 3.36
CA MET A 57 15.83 11.86 3.42
C MET A 57 16.83 11.72 2.27
N LEU A 58 16.38 11.94 1.05
CA LEU A 58 17.24 11.90 -0.13
C LEU A 58 17.74 13.29 -0.51
N PRO A 59 18.97 13.42 -1.05
CA PRO A 59 19.46 14.67 -1.58
C PRO A 59 18.72 15.06 -2.89
N GLY A 60 18.34 16.31 -2.99
CA GLY A 60 17.60 16.84 -4.14
C GLY A 60 16.10 16.67 -3.99
N GLU A 61 15.48 15.68 -4.62
CA GLU A 61 14.08 15.35 -4.45
C GLU A 61 13.90 14.38 -3.28
N ASP A 62 13.17 14.78 -2.23
CA ASP A 62 12.89 13.96 -1.06
C ASP A 62 11.94 12.80 -1.39
N GLY A 63 11.94 11.76 -0.52
CA GLY A 63 11.15 10.55 -0.73
C GLY A 63 9.64 10.78 -0.75
N LEU A 64 9.12 11.78 -0.01
CA LEU A 64 7.69 12.12 -0.04
C LEU A 64 7.30 12.70 -1.39
N SER A 65 8.12 13.60 -1.93
CA SER A 65 7.93 14.20 -3.24
C SER A 65 7.98 13.15 -4.36
N ILE A 66 8.94 12.23 -4.29
CA ILE A 66 9.04 11.08 -5.22
C ILE A 66 7.76 10.24 -5.16
N CYS A 67 7.32 9.84 -3.96
CA CYS A 67 6.12 9.03 -3.80
C CYS A 67 4.88 9.73 -4.37
N ARG A 68 4.69 11.02 -4.04
CA ARG A 68 3.58 11.83 -4.56
C ARG A 68 3.61 11.89 -6.10
N ARG A 69 4.78 12.10 -6.68
CA ARG A 69 4.97 12.15 -8.13
C ARG A 69 4.62 10.82 -8.79
N LEU A 70 5.12 9.70 -8.26
CA LEU A 70 4.80 8.38 -8.80
C LEU A 70 3.29 8.08 -8.73
N ARG A 71 2.63 8.45 -7.63
CA ARG A 71 1.18 8.27 -7.48
C ARG A 71 0.37 9.18 -8.40
N SER A 72 0.80 10.42 -8.63
CA SER A 72 0.15 11.31 -9.61
C SER A 72 0.26 10.78 -11.05
N GLN A 73 1.28 9.98 -11.35
CA GLN A 73 1.45 9.28 -12.63
C GLN A 73 0.71 7.93 -12.67
N SER A 74 -0.16 7.66 -11.71
CA SER A 74 -0.90 6.39 -11.59
C SER A 74 0.01 5.14 -11.51
N ASN A 75 1.24 5.29 -11.01
CA ASN A 75 2.15 4.17 -10.82
C ASN A 75 1.71 3.34 -9.59
N PRO A 76 1.27 2.07 -9.76
CA PRO A 76 0.75 1.24 -8.68
C PRO A 76 1.86 0.51 -7.90
N MET A 77 3.12 0.65 -8.29
CA MET A 77 4.24 -0.05 -7.67
C MET A 77 4.24 0.18 -6.16
N PRO A 78 4.25 -0.87 -5.33
CA PRO A 78 4.31 -0.73 -3.90
C PRO A 78 5.56 -0.01 -3.42
N ILE A 79 5.41 0.86 -2.42
CA ILE A 79 6.48 1.65 -1.83
C ILE A 79 6.51 1.43 -0.33
N ILE A 80 7.63 0.92 0.18
CA ILE A 80 7.96 0.90 1.61
C ILE A 80 8.87 2.07 1.89
N MET A 81 8.40 3.02 2.69
CA MET A 81 9.21 4.17 3.07
C MET A 81 10.14 3.85 4.23
N VAL A 82 11.36 4.37 4.15
CA VAL A 82 12.36 4.33 5.23
C VAL A 82 12.48 5.74 5.80
N THR A 83 12.38 5.89 7.12
CA THR A 83 12.36 7.21 7.77
C THR A 83 13.28 7.26 8.98
N ALA A 84 13.80 8.45 9.33
CA ALA A 84 14.51 8.64 10.58
C ALA A 84 13.55 8.48 11.79
N LYS A 85 14.08 7.96 12.90
CA LYS A 85 13.31 7.78 14.14
C LYS A 85 12.94 9.13 14.74
N GLY A 86 11.66 9.46 14.84
CA GLY A 86 11.19 10.61 15.62
C GLY A 86 10.13 11.48 14.98
N GLU A 87 9.90 11.42 13.69
CA GLU A 87 8.92 12.28 13.03
C GLU A 87 7.61 11.53 12.76
N GLU A 88 6.74 11.53 13.78
CA GLU A 88 5.39 10.94 13.69
C GLU A 88 4.57 11.61 12.58
N VAL A 89 4.88 12.86 12.29
CA VAL A 89 4.27 13.66 11.22
C VAL A 89 4.65 13.10 9.84
N ASP A 90 5.91 12.75 9.60
CA ASP A 90 6.37 12.20 8.31
C ASP A 90 5.75 10.84 8.01
N ARG A 91 5.45 10.05 9.05
CA ARG A 91 4.73 8.78 8.93
C ARG A 91 3.30 8.97 8.43
N ILE A 92 2.60 9.93 8.99
CA ILE A 92 1.20 10.24 8.62
C ILE A 92 1.19 10.78 7.20
N VAL A 93 2.06 11.75 6.90
CA VAL A 93 2.19 12.36 5.59
C VAL A 93 2.61 11.33 4.53
N GLY A 94 3.58 10.45 4.82
CA GLY A 94 4.02 9.40 3.88
C GLY A 94 2.91 8.42 3.52
N LEU A 95 2.11 8.02 4.49
CA LEU A 95 0.94 7.18 4.25
C LEU A 95 -0.19 7.97 3.56
N GLU A 96 -0.38 9.24 3.85
CA GLU A 96 -1.30 10.12 3.13
C GLU A 96 -0.93 10.34 1.68
N ILE A 97 0.34 10.25 1.32
CA ILE A 97 0.87 10.42 -0.03
C ILE A 97 0.79 9.13 -0.87
N GLY A 98 0.67 7.93 -0.28
CA GLY A 98 0.50 6.68 -1.03
C GLY A 98 1.55 5.60 -0.79
N ALA A 99 2.35 5.70 0.25
CA ALA A 99 3.19 4.59 0.68
C ALA A 99 2.34 3.41 1.16
N ASP A 100 2.78 2.19 0.87
CA ASP A 100 2.09 0.96 1.27
C ASP A 100 2.52 0.48 2.66
N ASP A 101 3.73 0.83 3.07
CA ASP A 101 4.26 0.60 4.42
C ASP A 101 5.41 1.57 4.71
N TYR A 102 5.88 1.61 5.96
CA TYR A 102 7.07 2.37 6.34
C TYR A 102 7.85 1.62 7.42
N ILE A 103 9.15 1.95 7.54
CA ILE A 103 10.03 1.39 8.55
C ILE A 103 10.96 2.48 9.10
N PRO A 104 11.03 2.69 10.44
CA PRO A 104 11.92 3.68 11.02
C PRO A 104 13.38 3.20 11.09
N LYS A 105 14.34 4.05 10.75
CA LYS A 105 15.79 3.84 11.01
C LYS A 105 16.09 4.10 12.50
N PRO A 106 16.94 3.29 13.15
CA PRO A 106 17.57 2.08 12.63
C PRO A 106 16.61 0.89 12.66
N PHE A 107 16.63 0.05 11.64
CA PHE A 107 15.81 -1.16 11.53
C PHE A 107 16.66 -2.42 11.36
N ASN A 108 16.06 -3.55 11.72
CA ASN A 108 16.67 -4.85 11.44
C ASN A 108 16.33 -5.25 9.98
N PRO A 109 17.30 -5.68 9.15
CA PRO A 109 17.03 -6.17 7.79
C PRO A 109 15.98 -7.29 7.72
N ARG A 110 15.85 -8.10 8.78
CA ARG A 110 14.78 -9.12 8.88
C ARG A 110 13.39 -8.50 8.99
N GLU A 111 13.27 -7.35 9.64
CA GLU A 111 12.00 -6.63 9.71
C GLU A 111 11.60 -6.10 8.33
N LEU A 112 12.54 -5.46 7.63
CA LEU A 112 12.30 -5.01 6.25
C LEU A 112 11.90 -6.18 5.34
N LEU A 113 12.60 -7.31 5.43
CA LEU A 113 12.27 -8.53 4.68
C LEU A 113 10.85 -9.01 4.96
N ALA A 114 10.43 -9.04 6.22
CA ALA A 114 9.07 -9.44 6.59
C ALA A 114 8.02 -8.50 5.98
N ARG A 115 8.29 -7.19 5.96
CA ARG A 115 7.43 -6.17 5.34
C ARG A 115 7.38 -6.32 3.81
N ILE A 116 8.53 -6.49 3.15
CA ILE A 116 8.61 -6.76 1.70
C ILE A 116 7.76 -7.98 1.35
N ARG A 117 7.96 -9.10 2.04
CA ARG A 117 7.19 -10.34 1.81
C ARG A 117 5.69 -10.14 2.06
N ALA A 118 5.31 -9.37 3.08
CA ALA A 118 3.91 -9.07 3.37
C ALA A 118 3.25 -8.23 2.27
N VAL A 119 3.96 -7.25 1.72
CA VAL A 119 3.48 -6.40 0.61
C VAL A 119 3.38 -7.22 -0.68
N LEU A 120 4.43 -7.98 -1.05
CA LEU A 120 4.45 -8.79 -2.27
C LEU A 120 3.43 -9.94 -2.24
N ARG A 121 3.24 -10.61 -1.10
CA ARG A 121 2.22 -11.66 -0.95
C ARG A 121 0.82 -11.15 -1.23
N ARG A 122 0.51 -9.90 -0.93
CA ARG A 122 -0.76 -9.27 -1.28
C ARG A 122 -0.94 -9.17 -2.78
N GLN A 123 0.15 -8.99 -3.53
CA GLN A 123 0.13 -9.02 -5.01
C GLN A 123 0.09 -10.45 -5.56
N ALA A 124 0.81 -11.40 -4.92
CA ALA A 124 0.99 -12.77 -5.42
C ALA A 124 -0.20 -13.71 -5.16
N ASN A 125 -1.06 -13.43 -4.18
CA ASN A 125 -2.34 -14.16 -4.03
C ASN A 125 -3.27 -14.00 -5.24
N GLU A 126 -2.75 -13.51 -6.33
CA GLU A 126 -3.40 -13.09 -7.57
C GLU A 126 -2.90 -13.82 -8.82
N LEU A 127 -1.97 -14.80 -8.70
CA LEU A 127 -1.57 -15.58 -9.86
C LEU A 127 -2.66 -16.62 -10.22
N PRO A 128 -2.96 -16.79 -11.52
CA PRO A 128 -3.95 -17.76 -12.01
C PRO A 128 -3.46 -19.19 -11.70
N GLY A 129 -4.07 -19.84 -10.72
CA GLY A 129 -3.71 -21.21 -10.34
C GLY A 129 -4.18 -21.64 -8.95
N ALA A 130 -4.60 -20.73 -8.07
CA ALA A 130 -5.42 -21.09 -6.92
C ALA A 130 -6.85 -21.38 -7.41
N PRO A 131 -7.60 -22.33 -6.79
CA PRO A 131 -8.97 -22.64 -7.23
C PRO A 131 -9.76 -21.34 -7.27
N SER A 132 -10.31 -21.06 -8.44
CA SER A 132 -11.11 -19.87 -8.77
C SER A 132 -12.17 -19.62 -7.67
N GLN A 133 -11.87 -18.73 -6.74
CA GLN A 133 -12.96 -17.91 -6.23
C GLN A 133 -13.41 -17.11 -7.47
N GLU A 134 -14.60 -17.39 -7.94
CA GLU A 134 -15.31 -16.69 -9.01
C GLU A 134 -14.92 -15.22 -8.99
N GLU A 135 -14.70 -14.62 -10.15
CA GLU A 135 -14.39 -13.20 -10.32
C GLU A 135 -15.46 -12.39 -9.58
N ALA A 136 -15.31 -12.25 -8.28
CA ALA A 136 -16.28 -11.54 -7.46
C ALA A 136 -16.12 -10.06 -7.74
N VAL A 137 -16.85 -9.56 -8.72
CA VAL A 137 -17.05 -8.13 -8.94
C VAL A 137 -18.09 -7.65 -7.94
N ILE A 138 -17.68 -6.80 -7.02
CA ILE A 138 -18.57 -6.15 -6.06
C ILE A 138 -18.95 -4.78 -6.61
N ALA A 139 -20.24 -4.59 -6.84
CA ALA A 139 -20.78 -3.31 -7.29
C ALA A 139 -21.42 -2.56 -6.11
N PHE A 140 -21.14 -1.26 -6.01
CA PHE A 140 -21.79 -0.35 -5.06
C PHE A 140 -21.87 1.07 -5.65
N GLY A 141 -23.05 1.66 -5.63
CA GLY A 141 -23.29 2.93 -6.32
C GLY A 141 -22.83 2.86 -7.78
N LYS A 142 -21.94 3.78 -8.17
CA LYS A 142 -21.33 3.85 -9.52
C LYS A 142 -19.98 3.14 -9.64
N PHE A 143 -19.60 2.37 -8.62
CA PHE A 143 -18.30 1.70 -8.54
C PHE A 143 -18.43 0.20 -8.75
N LYS A 144 -17.41 -0.38 -9.38
CA LYS A 144 -17.22 -1.83 -9.56
C LYS A 144 -15.81 -2.17 -9.05
N LEU A 145 -15.71 -3.06 -8.08
CA LEU A 145 -14.43 -3.57 -7.57
C LEU A 145 -14.28 -5.03 -7.98
N ASN A 146 -13.33 -5.32 -8.84
CA ASN A 146 -12.95 -6.69 -9.17
C ASN A 146 -11.93 -7.19 -8.14
N LEU A 147 -12.30 -8.18 -7.34
CA LEU A 147 -11.44 -8.74 -6.30
C LEU A 147 -10.33 -9.63 -6.87
N GLY A 148 -10.50 -10.17 -8.07
CA GLY A 148 -9.51 -10.98 -8.77
C GLY A 148 -8.43 -10.12 -9.43
N THR A 149 -8.80 -9.14 -10.27
CA THR A 149 -7.84 -8.27 -10.96
C THR A 149 -7.38 -7.08 -10.11
N ARG A 150 -8.01 -6.82 -8.94
CA ARG A 150 -7.78 -5.68 -8.03
C ARG A 150 -8.03 -4.33 -8.68
N GLU A 151 -8.78 -4.32 -9.72
CA GLU A 151 -9.14 -3.10 -10.42
C GLU A 151 -10.45 -2.55 -9.86
N MET A 152 -10.48 -1.24 -9.74
CA MET A 152 -11.68 -0.50 -9.41
C MET A 152 -12.07 0.36 -10.60
N PHE A 153 -13.36 0.43 -10.86
CA PHE A 153 -13.92 1.25 -11.93
C PHE A 153 -15.01 2.16 -11.38
N ARG A 154 -15.09 3.36 -11.92
CA ARG A 154 -16.20 4.30 -11.74
C ARG A 154 -16.87 4.50 -13.08
N GLU A 155 -18.09 4.02 -13.26
CA GLU A 155 -18.83 4.13 -14.54
C GLU A 155 -17.99 3.62 -15.75
N ASP A 156 -17.24 2.51 -15.55
CA ASP A 156 -16.34 1.89 -16.51
C ASP A 156 -14.97 2.61 -16.73
N GLU A 157 -14.71 3.73 -16.06
CA GLU A 157 -13.38 4.35 -16.02
C GLU A 157 -12.51 3.72 -14.93
N PRO A 158 -11.27 3.28 -15.26
CA PRO A 158 -10.40 2.66 -14.28
C PRO A 158 -9.92 3.67 -13.24
N MET A 159 -9.98 3.28 -11.97
CA MET A 159 -9.48 4.06 -10.83
C MET A 159 -8.29 3.34 -10.20
N PRO A 160 -7.09 3.94 -10.21
CA PRO A 160 -5.92 3.30 -9.62
C PRO A 160 -6.05 3.23 -8.10
N LEU A 161 -5.86 2.03 -7.54
CA LEU A 161 -5.75 1.78 -6.11
C LEU A 161 -4.33 1.37 -5.76
N THR A 162 -3.78 1.91 -4.68
CA THR A 162 -2.58 1.31 -4.08
C THR A 162 -2.91 -0.04 -3.44
N SER A 163 -1.88 -0.87 -3.22
CA SER A 163 -2.08 -2.18 -2.56
C SER A 163 -2.70 -2.05 -1.17
N GLY A 164 -2.38 -0.98 -0.43
CA GLY A 164 -2.96 -0.71 0.89
C GLY A 164 -4.43 -0.32 0.82
N GLU A 165 -4.79 0.58 -0.09
CA GLU A 165 -6.18 1.01 -0.33
C GLU A 165 -7.06 -0.16 -0.77
N PHE A 166 -6.57 -0.98 -1.72
CA PHE A 166 -7.28 -2.18 -2.14
C PHE A 166 -7.50 -3.15 -0.98
N ALA A 167 -6.47 -3.41 -0.17
CA ALA A 167 -6.58 -4.36 0.95
C ALA A 167 -7.63 -3.92 1.99
N VAL A 168 -7.67 -2.62 2.33
CA VAL A 168 -8.67 -2.07 3.25
C VAL A 168 -10.06 -2.08 2.61
N LEU A 169 -10.19 -1.67 1.36
CA LEU A 169 -11.46 -1.70 0.65
C LEU A 169 -12.00 -3.12 0.52
N LYS A 170 -11.15 -4.09 0.13
CA LYS A 170 -11.50 -5.51 0.08
C LYS A 170 -12.03 -6.01 1.44
N ALA A 171 -11.35 -5.69 2.54
CA ALA A 171 -11.78 -6.07 3.87
C ALA A 171 -13.19 -5.52 4.19
N LEU A 172 -13.44 -4.26 3.84
CA LEU A 172 -14.72 -3.59 4.06
C LEU A 172 -15.84 -4.19 3.21
N VAL A 173 -15.64 -4.33 1.90
CA VAL A 173 -16.69 -4.84 0.99
C VAL A 173 -17.00 -6.31 1.18
N SER A 174 -16.06 -7.08 1.77
CA SER A 174 -16.27 -8.49 2.14
C SER A 174 -17.08 -8.66 3.44
N HIS A 175 -17.31 -7.58 4.19
CA HIS A 175 -18.08 -7.57 5.45
C HIS A 175 -19.13 -6.44 5.40
N PRO A 176 -20.07 -6.48 4.43
CA PRO A 176 -21.04 -5.40 4.26
C PRO A 176 -21.95 -5.32 5.48
N ARG A 177 -22.21 -4.09 5.95
CA ARG A 177 -23.03 -3.76 7.11
C ARG A 177 -22.53 -4.32 8.45
N GLU A 178 -21.35 -4.92 8.49
CA GLU A 178 -20.68 -5.35 9.72
C GLU A 178 -19.72 -4.26 10.19
N PRO A 179 -19.88 -3.69 11.38
CA PRO A 179 -18.91 -2.75 11.95
C PRO A 179 -17.58 -3.47 12.24
N LEU A 180 -16.52 -2.98 11.65
CA LEU A 180 -15.16 -3.51 11.83
C LEU A 180 -14.35 -2.56 12.70
N SER A 181 -13.76 -3.08 13.77
CA SER A 181 -12.80 -2.31 14.55
C SER A 181 -11.54 -2.03 13.74
N ARG A 182 -10.79 -0.98 14.13
CA ARG A 182 -9.50 -0.64 13.49
C ARG A 182 -8.55 -1.81 13.46
N ASP A 183 -8.44 -2.55 14.58
CA ASP A 183 -7.62 -3.75 14.69
C ASP A 183 -8.10 -4.87 13.76
N LYS A 184 -9.42 -5.09 13.70
CA LYS A 184 -10.00 -6.10 12.81
C LYS A 184 -9.75 -5.75 11.35
N LEU A 185 -9.93 -4.49 10.95
CA LEU A 185 -9.61 -4.01 9.61
C LEU A 185 -8.12 -4.17 9.30
N MET A 186 -7.26 -3.83 10.25
CA MET A 186 -5.82 -4.01 10.11
C MET A 186 -5.46 -5.48 9.89
N ASN A 187 -6.01 -6.38 10.69
CA ASN A 187 -5.74 -7.81 10.60
C ASN A 187 -6.26 -8.40 9.27
N LEU A 188 -7.45 -8.01 8.84
CA LEU A 188 -8.03 -8.44 7.56
C LEU A 188 -7.25 -7.90 6.36
N ALA A 189 -6.84 -6.62 6.40
CA ALA A 189 -6.13 -5.99 5.31
C ALA A 189 -4.66 -6.43 5.21
N ARG A 190 -4.00 -6.78 6.32
CA ARG A 190 -2.56 -7.04 6.38
C ARG A 190 -2.14 -8.46 6.72
N GLY A 191 -3.07 -9.34 7.14
CA GLY A 191 -2.73 -10.67 7.66
C GLY A 191 -2.04 -10.58 9.03
N ARG A 192 -2.03 -11.67 9.78
CA ARG A 192 -1.66 -11.76 11.20
C ARG A 192 -0.40 -10.97 11.58
N GLU A 193 -0.50 -10.24 12.68
CA GLU A 193 0.54 -9.61 13.52
C GLU A 193 1.13 -8.29 13.02
N TYR A 194 0.47 -7.15 13.38
CA TYR A 194 1.18 -5.88 13.55
C TYR A 194 0.43 -4.93 14.48
N SER A 195 0.90 -4.79 15.71
CA SER A 195 0.29 -3.95 16.76
C SER A 195 0.67 -2.45 16.71
N ALA A 196 1.39 -1.98 15.69
CA ALA A 196 2.00 -0.64 15.70
C ALA A 196 1.30 0.41 14.81
N MET A 197 0.12 0.14 14.21
CA MET A 197 -0.39 1.03 13.14
C MET A 197 -1.90 1.33 13.16
N GLU A 198 -2.50 1.54 14.31
CA GLU A 198 -3.92 1.96 14.40
C GLU A 198 -4.22 3.21 13.53
N ARG A 199 -3.29 4.16 13.45
CA ARG A 199 -3.44 5.40 12.66
C ARG A 199 -3.37 5.19 11.15
N SER A 200 -2.77 4.12 10.66
CA SER A 200 -2.68 3.87 9.21
C SER A 200 -4.02 3.49 8.58
N ILE A 201 -4.95 2.89 9.32
CA ILE A 201 -6.29 2.59 8.84
C ILE A 201 -7.08 3.87 8.61
N ASP A 202 -7.05 4.82 9.55
CA ASP A 202 -7.78 6.08 9.43
C ASP A 202 -7.33 6.89 8.20
N VAL A 203 -6.03 6.84 7.89
CA VAL A 203 -5.47 7.45 6.68
C VAL A 203 -5.99 6.77 5.41
N GLN A 204 -5.96 5.43 5.36
CA GLN A 204 -6.47 4.68 4.21
C GLN A 204 -7.99 4.92 4.02
N ILE A 205 -8.76 4.95 5.10
CA ILE A 205 -10.18 5.28 5.08
C ILE A 205 -10.41 6.71 4.53
N SER A 206 -9.63 7.69 4.99
CA SER A 206 -9.73 9.06 4.50
C SER A 206 -9.50 9.15 2.99
N ARG A 207 -8.56 8.39 2.45
CA ARG A 207 -8.28 8.32 1.01
C ARG A 207 -9.37 7.62 0.25
N LEU A 208 -9.79 6.44 0.72
CA LEU A 208 -10.89 5.71 0.09
C LEU A 208 -12.14 6.58 0.04
N ARG A 209 -12.46 7.34 1.10
CA ARG A 209 -13.58 8.28 1.08
C ARG A 209 -13.44 9.35 0.00
N ARG A 210 -12.26 9.93 -0.18
CA ARG A 210 -12.03 10.91 -1.28
C ARG A 210 -12.25 10.31 -2.67
N MET A 211 -12.11 8.99 -2.82
CA MET A 211 -12.30 8.29 -4.09
C MET A 211 -13.75 7.86 -4.33
N VAL A 212 -14.43 7.39 -3.28
CA VAL A 212 -15.75 6.74 -3.43
C VAL A 212 -16.92 7.57 -2.92
N GLU A 213 -16.70 8.62 -2.12
CA GLU A 213 -17.76 9.47 -1.60
C GLU A 213 -17.88 10.77 -2.40
N GLU A 214 -19.10 11.30 -2.51
CA GLU A 214 -19.32 12.62 -3.06
C GLU A 214 -18.86 13.72 -2.09
N ASP A 215 -19.14 13.52 -0.80
CA ASP A 215 -18.62 14.35 0.29
C ASP A 215 -17.91 13.45 1.32
N PRO A 216 -16.57 13.46 1.38
CA PRO A 216 -15.80 12.69 2.35
C PRO A 216 -16.11 13.01 3.83
N ALA A 217 -16.67 14.20 4.12
CA ALA A 217 -17.06 14.59 5.46
C ALA A 217 -18.39 13.96 5.89
N HIS A 218 -19.25 13.64 4.93
CA HIS A 218 -20.55 12.99 5.13
C HIS A 218 -20.62 11.68 4.33
N PRO A 219 -19.82 10.66 4.71
CA PRO A 219 -19.68 9.45 3.90
C PRO A 219 -20.94 8.60 3.91
N HIS A 220 -21.30 8.09 2.73
CA HIS A 220 -22.44 7.20 2.50
C HIS A 220 -22.03 5.73 2.52
N TYR A 221 -20.90 5.37 1.89
CA TYR A 221 -20.45 3.98 1.76
C TYR A 221 -19.56 3.54 2.91
N ILE A 222 -18.59 4.35 3.30
CA ILE A 222 -17.64 4.02 4.37
C ILE A 222 -17.93 4.89 5.59
N GLN A 223 -18.85 4.44 6.44
CA GLN A 223 -19.32 5.21 7.59
C GLN A 223 -18.46 4.96 8.83
N THR A 224 -18.43 5.94 9.73
CA THR A 224 -17.76 5.81 11.04
C THR A 224 -18.75 5.33 12.08
N VAL A 225 -18.41 4.27 12.79
CA VAL A 225 -19.11 3.81 13.98
C VAL A 225 -18.31 4.27 15.20
N TRP A 226 -18.80 5.32 15.86
CA TRP A 226 -18.10 5.96 16.98
C TRP A 226 -17.75 4.98 18.10
N GLY A 227 -16.50 5.03 18.56
CA GLY A 227 -15.99 4.14 19.60
C GLY A 227 -15.64 2.72 19.10
N LEU A 228 -16.01 2.33 17.88
CA LEU A 228 -15.75 1.00 17.35
C LEU A 228 -14.79 1.00 16.14
N GLY A 229 -15.16 1.71 15.07
CA GLY A 229 -14.37 1.70 13.83
C GLY A 229 -15.16 2.13 12.61
N TYR A 230 -15.22 1.28 11.59
CA TYR A 230 -15.83 1.60 10.29
C TYR A 230 -16.77 0.51 9.81
N VAL A 231 -17.78 0.90 9.05
CA VAL A 231 -18.73 -0.02 8.41
C VAL A 231 -18.88 0.33 6.94
N PHE A 232 -18.99 -0.68 6.09
CA PHE A 232 -19.28 -0.50 4.68
C PHE A 232 -20.78 -0.73 4.41
N VAL A 233 -21.40 0.25 3.79
CA VAL A 233 -22.84 0.24 3.46
C VAL A 233 -23.01 0.33 1.94
N PRO A 234 -23.24 -0.78 1.22
CA PRO A 234 -23.23 -0.82 -0.25
C PRO A 234 -24.25 0.09 -0.94
N ASP A 235 -25.39 0.30 -0.31
CA ASP A 235 -26.49 1.13 -0.83
C ASP A 235 -26.47 2.57 -0.31
N GLY A 236 -25.45 2.95 0.47
CA GLY A 236 -25.33 4.30 0.99
C GLY A 236 -26.38 4.70 2.02
N SER A 237 -27.17 3.76 2.55
CA SER A 237 -28.14 4.03 3.61
C SER A 237 -27.43 4.35 4.94
N LYS A 238 -28.10 4.98 5.91
CA LYS A 238 -27.51 5.15 7.24
C LYS A 238 -27.36 3.79 7.92
N ALA A 239 -26.16 3.55 8.51
CA ALA A 239 -25.89 2.36 9.31
C ALA A 239 -26.61 2.42 10.66
#